data_ac47a74c6a37c3997a9ecf70d4d7387c
#
_entry.id   ac47a74c6a37c3997a9ecf70d4d7387c
#
_cell.length_a   1.000
_cell.length_b   1.000
_cell.length_c   1.000
_cell.angle_alpha   90.00
_cell.angle_beta   90.00
_cell.angle_gamma   90.00
#
_symmetry.space_group_name_H-M   'P 1'
#
loop_
_entity.id
_entity.type
_entity.pdbx_description
1 polymer ?
#
loop_
_entity_poly.entity_id
_entity_poly.type
_entity_poly.pdbx_seq_one_letter_code
_entity_poly.pdbx_strand_id
1 'polypeptide(L)'
;GSSALFVGMGLGRFSYAPMIPILIEENALSPAEAGYVGAFNLAGFLFGVLLQPPLRTQIGERGTLRLCLYTSLACLIASAAPLTAPWLFPWLAFWRGLIGVAVGTIMVQALAVATRTAPPDKLGLVTGIVFTGVGGGIFLSGVAIPALLDQGLTATWIGVSAIGAGAVALGLWAYADPIPEAAAPEAEPSLPSPLWAITIRLAAAQSLFVIGLIPHTIFWVDYIIRGLHHTVTIGGIHWTLFGLGALIGTALWGRLADQIGFRTGLILVFTSLAIGLIAPVVHPVMGILIASSLIVGAQPGCSALLSGRTQQIFGNESMSKVWRHMTLIGSIGQGIGGYLLVALFDATGSYAAIFLIGSMAMASGALISATIR
;
A
#
# COMPACT_ATOMS: atom_id res chain seq x y z
N GLY A 1 11.10 4.42 11.38
CA GLY A 1 9.87 3.82 10.84
C GLY A 1 9.30 4.62 9.67
N SER A 2 8.90 5.88 9.88
CA SER A 2 8.27 6.71 8.82
C SER A 2 9.10 6.83 7.56
N SER A 3 10.41 7.10 7.64
CA SER A 3 11.23 7.22 6.43
C SER A 3 11.38 5.90 5.66
N ALA A 4 11.39 4.77 6.36
CA ALA A 4 11.40 3.46 5.70
C ALA A 4 10.09 3.20 4.95
N LEU A 5 8.92 3.51 5.55
CA LEU A 5 7.64 3.42 4.87
C LEU A 5 7.48 4.47 3.76
N PHE A 6 8.06 5.67 3.92
CA PHE A 6 8.08 6.70 2.89
C PHE A 6 8.79 6.20 1.62
N VAL A 7 10.01 5.64 1.78
CA VAL A 7 10.78 5.13 0.65
C VAL A 7 10.15 3.84 0.08
N GLY A 8 9.86 2.87 0.94
CA GLY A 8 9.34 1.58 0.51
C GLY A 8 7.92 1.70 -0.05
N MET A 9 6.96 2.01 0.81
CA MET A 9 5.55 2.05 0.43
C MET A 9 5.20 3.32 -0.36
N GLY A 10 5.54 4.50 0.18
CA GLY A 10 5.21 5.79 -0.41
C GLY A 10 5.78 5.98 -1.81
N LEU A 11 7.09 5.96 -1.95
CA LEU A 11 7.74 6.08 -3.26
C LEU A 11 7.82 4.73 -3.99
N GLY A 12 8.34 3.70 -3.33
CA GLY A 12 8.62 2.41 -3.95
C GLY A 12 7.40 1.74 -4.57
N ARG A 13 6.24 1.83 -3.95
CA ARG A 13 5.00 1.26 -4.46
C ARG A 13 4.18 2.29 -5.24
N PHE A 14 3.95 3.44 -4.64
CA PHE A 14 2.90 4.35 -5.10
C PHE A 14 3.37 5.42 -6.10
N SER A 15 4.67 5.69 -6.27
CA SER A 15 5.12 6.64 -7.29
C SER A 15 4.92 6.17 -8.73
N TYR A 16 4.66 4.88 -8.94
CA TYR A 16 4.47 4.33 -10.28
C TYR A 16 3.11 4.69 -10.90
N ALA A 17 2.04 4.73 -10.10
CA ALA A 17 0.69 4.97 -10.60
C ALA A 17 0.54 6.27 -11.42
N PRO A 18 1.11 7.42 -11.01
CA PRO A 18 1.07 8.63 -11.82
C PRO A 18 1.88 8.57 -13.12
N MET A 19 2.78 7.60 -13.27
CA MET A 19 3.59 7.44 -14.48
C MET A 19 2.93 6.54 -15.52
N ILE A 20 1.97 5.71 -15.13
CA ILE A 20 1.29 4.74 -16.01
C ILE A 20 0.72 5.41 -17.26
N PRO A 21 -0.11 6.46 -17.16
CA PRO A 21 -0.71 7.06 -18.36
C PRO A 21 0.34 7.59 -19.34
N ILE A 22 1.42 8.19 -18.85
CA ILE A 22 2.48 8.73 -19.72
C ILE A 22 3.28 7.61 -20.42
N LEU A 23 3.60 6.53 -19.68
CA LEU A 23 4.25 5.37 -20.28
C LEU A 23 3.43 4.78 -21.46
N ILE A 24 2.09 4.86 -21.36
CA ILE A 24 1.18 4.38 -22.39
C ILE A 24 1.06 5.42 -23.53
N GLU A 25 0.89 6.71 -23.23
CA GLU A 25 0.75 7.78 -24.22
C GLU A 25 2.01 7.96 -25.06
N GLU A 26 3.20 7.80 -24.48
CA GLU A 26 4.48 7.82 -25.21
C GLU A 26 4.76 6.50 -25.96
N ASN A 27 3.84 5.53 -25.92
CA ASN A 27 4.02 4.18 -26.51
C ASN A 27 5.25 3.44 -25.98
N ALA A 28 5.71 3.77 -24.76
CA ALA A 28 6.81 3.09 -24.10
C ALA A 28 6.39 1.71 -23.57
N LEU A 29 5.15 1.58 -23.10
CA LEU A 29 4.51 0.33 -22.69
C LEU A 29 3.08 0.28 -23.23
N SER A 30 2.57 -0.92 -23.51
CA SER A 30 1.15 -1.15 -23.71
C SER A 30 0.37 -0.97 -22.40
N PRO A 31 -0.95 -0.74 -22.44
CA PRO A 31 -1.77 -0.66 -21.22
C PRO A 31 -1.66 -1.90 -20.32
N ALA A 32 -1.59 -3.08 -20.91
CA ALA A 32 -1.40 -4.34 -20.21
C ALA A 32 -0.02 -4.40 -19.51
N GLU A 33 1.05 -4.11 -20.25
CA GLU A 33 2.42 -4.11 -19.70
C GLU A 33 2.54 -3.13 -18.54
N ALA A 34 2.03 -1.90 -18.68
CA ALA A 34 2.05 -0.91 -17.61
C ALA A 34 1.29 -1.39 -16.37
N GLY A 35 0.14 -2.03 -16.55
CA GLY A 35 -0.61 -2.65 -15.46
C GLY A 35 0.16 -3.81 -14.81
N TYR A 36 0.74 -4.71 -15.60
CA TYR A 36 1.52 -5.84 -15.06
C TYR A 36 2.76 -5.39 -14.30
N VAL A 37 3.46 -4.34 -14.71
CA VAL A 37 4.57 -3.75 -13.93
C VAL A 37 4.10 -3.37 -12.53
N GLY A 38 2.89 -2.80 -12.39
CA GLY A 38 2.25 -2.56 -11.09
C GLY A 38 1.94 -3.86 -10.33
N ALA A 39 1.40 -4.89 -11.02
CA ALA A 39 1.09 -6.18 -10.43
C ALA A 39 2.34 -6.94 -9.94
N PHE A 40 3.49 -6.82 -10.64
CA PHE A 40 4.77 -7.38 -10.17
C PHE A 40 5.20 -6.82 -8.83
N ASN A 41 4.93 -5.53 -8.56
CA ASN A 41 5.18 -4.94 -7.24
C ASN A 41 4.30 -5.58 -6.15
N LEU A 42 3.04 -5.85 -6.45
CA LEU A 42 2.12 -6.52 -5.52
C LEU A 42 2.53 -7.97 -5.25
N ALA A 43 2.97 -8.69 -6.27
CA ALA A 43 3.51 -10.05 -6.12
C ALA A 43 4.82 -10.04 -5.29
N GLY A 44 5.71 -9.10 -5.59
CA GLY A 44 6.94 -8.90 -4.82
C GLY A 44 6.68 -8.66 -3.34
N PHE A 45 5.63 -7.92 -3.00
CA PHE A 45 5.24 -7.69 -1.60
C PHE A 45 5.00 -9.00 -0.84
N LEU A 46 4.32 -9.98 -1.44
CA LEU A 46 4.13 -11.30 -0.85
C LEU A 46 5.48 -11.96 -0.52
N PHE A 47 6.41 -11.96 -1.49
CA PHE A 47 7.75 -12.53 -1.25
C PHE A 47 8.49 -11.79 -0.15
N GLY A 48 8.33 -10.47 -0.03
CA GLY A 48 8.91 -9.66 1.04
C GLY A 48 8.38 -10.06 2.42
N VAL A 49 7.08 -10.29 2.56
CA VAL A 49 6.47 -10.78 3.80
C VAL A 49 7.00 -12.17 4.17
N LEU A 50 7.19 -13.06 3.20
CA LEU A 50 7.73 -14.40 3.41
C LEU A 50 9.23 -14.40 3.74
N LEU A 51 10.00 -13.50 3.13
CA LEU A 51 11.45 -13.39 3.33
C LEU A 51 11.83 -12.61 4.58
N GLN A 52 10.93 -11.84 5.16
CA GLN A 52 11.20 -11.04 6.35
C GLN A 52 11.74 -11.85 7.53
N PRO A 53 11.13 -13.00 7.93
CA PRO A 53 11.64 -13.78 9.06
C PRO A 53 13.06 -14.35 8.84
N PRO A 54 13.38 -15.03 7.72
CA PRO A 54 14.74 -15.53 7.51
C PRO A 54 15.78 -14.41 7.35
N LEU A 55 15.45 -13.27 6.74
CA LEU A 55 16.35 -12.13 6.68
C LEU A 55 16.65 -11.59 8.08
N ARG A 56 15.62 -11.42 8.90
CA ARG A 56 15.78 -10.98 10.28
C ARG A 56 16.67 -11.90 11.09
N THR A 57 16.56 -13.23 10.94
CA THR A 57 17.38 -14.18 11.67
C THR A 57 18.84 -14.20 11.19
N GLN A 58 19.10 -13.94 9.91
CA GLN A 58 20.45 -14.01 9.35
C GLN A 58 21.25 -12.72 9.55
N ILE A 59 20.63 -11.55 9.33
CA ILE A 59 21.34 -10.26 9.35
C ILE A 59 20.79 -9.26 10.40
N GLY A 60 19.89 -9.72 11.26
CA GLY A 60 19.27 -8.92 12.31
C GLY A 60 18.24 -7.91 11.78
N GLU A 61 17.50 -7.30 12.68
CA GLU A 61 16.46 -6.34 12.32
C GLU A 61 17.02 -5.08 11.65
N ARG A 62 18.13 -4.56 12.19
CA ARG A 62 18.81 -3.39 11.63
C ARG A 62 19.37 -3.66 10.24
N GLY A 63 20.03 -4.83 10.06
CA GLY A 63 20.59 -5.25 8.78
C GLY A 63 19.49 -5.38 7.72
N THR A 64 18.37 -6.01 8.08
CA THR A 64 17.21 -6.19 7.21
C THR A 64 16.63 -4.85 6.76
N LEU A 65 16.39 -3.90 7.67
CA LEU A 65 15.85 -2.58 7.32
C LEU A 65 16.81 -1.79 6.44
N ARG A 66 18.10 -1.81 6.75
CA ARG A 66 19.15 -1.13 5.93
C ARG A 66 19.24 -1.74 4.54
N LEU A 67 19.24 -3.07 4.43
CA LEU A 67 19.23 -3.77 3.14
C LEU A 67 18.02 -3.36 2.31
N CYS A 68 16.82 -3.35 2.90
CA CYS A 68 15.61 -2.95 2.20
C CYS A 68 15.62 -1.47 1.76
N LEU A 69 16.20 -0.56 2.56
CA LEU A 69 16.36 0.84 2.17
C LEU A 69 17.30 0.98 0.98
N TYR A 70 18.47 0.33 0.99
CA TYR A 70 19.40 0.32 -0.14
C TYR A 70 18.79 -0.31 -1.38
N THR A 71 18.11 -1.45 -1.24
CA THR A 71 17.40 -2.12 -2.34
C THR A 71 16.33 -1.21 -2.94
N SER A 72 15.52 -0.54 -2.10
CA SER A 72 14.49 0.37 -2.58
C SER A 72 15.08 1.53 -3.39
N LEU A 73 16.17 2.14 -2.90
CA LEU A 73 16.86 3.22 -3.62
C LEU A 73 17.46 2.72 -4.93
N ALA A 74 18.13 1.57 -4.91
CA ALA A 74 18.71 0.96 -6.12
C ALA A 74 17.63 0.68 -7.18
N CYS A 75 16.47 0.18 -6.76
CA CYS A 75 15.33 -0.07 -7.67
C CYS A 75 14.78 1.24 -8.27
N LEU A 76 14.67 2.31 -7.48
CA LEU A 76 14.23 3.62 -8.00
C LEU A 76 15.24 4.16 -9.01
N ILE A 77 16.53 4.12 -8.73
CA ILE A 77 17.59 4.55 -9.64
C ILE A 77 17.61 3.70 -10.91
N ALA A 78 17.49 2.38 -10.78
CA ALA A 78 17.46 1.48 -11.94
C ALA A 78 16.25 1.71 -12.84
N SER A 79 15.13 2.17 -12.29
CA SER A 79 13.95 2.54 -13.07
C SER A 79 14.18 3.74 -13.99
N ALA A 80 15.23 4.54 -13.74
CA ALA A 80 15.62 5.67 -14.59
C ALA A 80 16.40 5.26 -15.85
N ALA A 81 16.68 3.96 -16.05
CA ALA A 81 17.41 3.50 -17.23
C ALA A 81 16.68 3.87 -18.52
N PRO A 82 17.33 4.50 -19.50
CA PRO A 82 16.71 4.97 -20.74
C PRO A 82 16.53 3.81 -21.74
N LEU A 83 15.75 2.82 -21.33
CA LEU A 83 15.44 1.65 -22.13
C LEU A 83 14.17 1.87 -22.95
N THR A 84 14.10 1.22 -24.09
CA THR A 84 12.93 1.19 -24.98
C THR A 84 12.44 -0.26 -25.17
N ALA A 85 11.30 -0.42 -25.84
CA ALA A 85 10.82 -1.76 -26.20
C ALA A 85 11.86 -2.52 -27.04
N PRO A 86 12.02 -3.85 -26.87
CA PRO A 86 11.23 -4.73 -25.99
C PRO A 86 11.78 -4.85 -24.55
N TRP A 87 12.87 -4.16 -24.20
CA TRP A 87 13.60 -4.34 -22.94
C TRP A 87 13.02 -3.57 -21.75
N LEU A 88 12.25 -2.52 -21.99
CA LEU A 88 11.71 -1.67 -20.94
C LEU A 88 10.75 -2.43 -20.01
N PHE A 89 9.82 -3.22 -20.58
CA PHE A 89 8.86 -3.99 -19.79
C PHE A 89 9.55 -4.99 -18.82
N PRO A 90 10.39 -5.93 -19.29
CA PRO A 90 11.03 -6.89 -18.37
C PRO A 90 11.95 -6.20 -17.36
N TRP A 91 12.59 -5.10 -17.73
CA TRP A 91 13.41 -4.30 -16.82
C TRP A 91 12.58 -3.69 -15.69
N LEU A 92 11.53 -2.96 -16.03
CA LEU A 92 10.66 -2.36 -15.03
C LEU A 92 9.95 -3.43 -14.19
N ALA A 93 9.46 -4.53 -14.80
CA ALA A 93 8.83 -5.63 -14.08
C ALA A 93 9.76 -6.24 -13.02
N PHE A 94 11.03 -6.48 -13.37
CA PHE A 94 12.03 -6.98 -12.43
C PHE A 94 12.27 -6.01 -11.25
N TRP A 95 12.58 -4.75 -11.53
CA TRP A 95 12.90 -3.79 -10.50
C TRP A 95 11.68 -3.41 -9.64
N ARG A 96 10.50 -3.37 -10.23
CA ARG A 96 9.23 -3.16 -9.52
C ARG A 96 8.85 -4.37 -8.65
N GLY A 97 9.14 -5.57 -9.12
CA GLY A 97 9.02 -6.79 -8.31
C GLY A 97 9.98 -6.77 -7.12
N LEU A 98 11.25 -6.45 -7.36
CA LEU A 98 12.27 -6.41 -6.32
C LEU A 98 12.00 -5.32 -5.27
N ILE A 99 11.58 -4.12 -5.70
CA ILE A 99 11.17 -3.09 -4.72
C ILE A 99 9.94 -3.55 -3.94
N GLY A 100 9.03 -4.30 -4.55
CA GLY A 100 7.90 -4.95 -3.86
C GLY A 100 8.37 -5.85 -2.72
N VAL A 101 9.42 -6.66 -2.92
CA VAL A 101 10.04 -7.48 -1.87
C VAL A 101 10.54 -6.60 -0.72
N ALA A 102 11.27 -5.53 -1.01
CA ALA A 102 11.72 -4.59 0.01
C ALA A 102 10.55 -3.95 0.77
N VAL A 103 9.48 -3.55 0.05
CA VAL A 103 8.27 -2.95 0.62
C VAL A 103 7.57 -3.90 1.59
N GLY A 104 7.36 -5.17 1.20
CA GLY A 104 6.73 -6.17 2.06
C GLY A 104 7.52 -6.42 3.34
N THR A 105 8.84 -6.50 3.22
CA THR A 105 9.75 -6.65 4.37
C THR A 105 9.70 -5.42 5.29
N ILE A 106 9.81 -4.20 4.73
CA ILE A 106 9.76 -2.93 5.49
C ILE A 106 8.42 -2.80 6.22
N MET A 107 7.31 -3.11 5.56
CA MET A 107 5.96 -2.96 6.13
C MET A 107 5.80 -3.75 7.42
N VAL A 108 6.28 -4.98 7.45
CA VAL A 108 6.23 -5.84 8.64
C VAL A 108 7.23 -5.38 9.69
N GLN A 109 8.47 -5.12 9.30
CA GLN A 109 9.56 -4.89 10.23
C GLN A 109 9.59 -3.49 10.84
N ALA A 110 9.38 -2.45 10.02
CA ALA A 110 9.47 -1.06 10.49
C ALA A 110 8.40 -0.73 11.53
N LEU A 111 7.19 -1.26 11.35
CA LEU A 111 6.11 -1.11 12.32
C LEU A 111 6.42 -1.86 13.62
N ALA A 112 6.87 -3.12 13.53
CA ALA A 112 7.21 -3.94 14.69
C ALA A 112 8.32 -3.30 15.54
N VAL A 113 9.38 -2.77 14.90
CA VAL A 113 10.44 -2.06 15.61
C VAL A 113 9.95 -0.78 16.27
N ALA A 114 9.15 0.01 15.56
CA ALA A 114 8.66 1.29 16.08
C ALA A 114 7.71 1.11 17.28
N THR A 115 6.81 0.14 17.22
CA THR A 115 5.84 -0.12 18.31
C THR A 115 6.51 -0.74 19.53
N ARG A 116 7.52 -1.59 19.36
CA ARG A 116 8.25 -2.20 20.46
C ARG A 116 9.07 -1.19 21.28
N THR A 117 9.61 -0.18 20.61
CA THR A 117 10.41 0.89 21.25
C THR A 117 9.55 2.05 21.77
N ALA A 118 8.24 2.01 21.54
CA ALA A 118 7.32 3.05 21.95
C ALA A 118 6.85 2.85 23.41
N PRO A 119 6.63 3.94 24.16
CA PRO A 119 5.93 3.87 25.43
C PRO A 119 4.52 3.27 25.26
N PRO A 120 4.04 2.42 26.19
CA PRO A 120 2.75 1.74 26.06
C PRO A 120 1.55 2.69 25.87
N ASP A 121 1.59 3.86 26.49
CA ASP A 121 0.58 4.91 26.38
C ASP A 121 0.59 5.68 25.05
N LYS A 122 1.63 5.48 24.21
CA LYS A 122 1.83 6.19 22.93
C LYS A 122 1.85 5.29 21.70
N LEU A 123 1.47 4.02 21.84
CA LEU A 123 1.50 3.06 20.72
C LEU A 123 0.69 3.54 19.50
N GLY A 124 -0.51 4.08 19.73
CA GLY A 124 -1.35 4.62 18.64
C GLY A 124 -0.71 5.82 17.94
N LEU A 125 -0.11 6.74 18.70
CA LEU A 125 0.60 7.88 18.14
C LEU A 125 1.81 7.44 17.31
N VAL A 126 2.62 6.52 17.83
CA VAL A 126 3.81 6.01 17.13
C VAL A 126 3.40 5.28 15.85
N THR A 127 2.38 4.44 15.90
CA THR A 127 1.82 3.78 14.70
C THR A 127 1.35 4.81 13.67
N GLY A 128 0.61 5.82 14.11
CA GLY A 128 0.18 6.92 13.24
C GLY A 128 1.34 7.64 12.57
N ILE A 129 2.37 8.01 13.33
CA ILE A 129 3.60 8.64 12.81
C ILE A 129 4.31 7.72 11.79
N VAL A 130 4.38 6.43 12.03
CA VAL A 130 5.00 5.48 11.09
C VAL A 130 4.25 5.47 9.76
N PHE A 131 2.91 5.45 9.80
CA PHE A 131 2.09 5.45 8.59
C PHE A 131 2.05 6.80 7.85
N THR A 132 2.40 7.93 8.50
CA THR A 132 2.55 9.21 7.77
C THR A 132 3.62 9.12 6.68
N GLY A 133 4.60 8.22 6.82
CA GLY A 133 5.58 7.95 5.75
C GLY A 133 4.90 7.50 4.45
N VAL A 134 3.92 6.61 4.53
CA VAL A 134 3.17 6.15 3.35
C VAL A 134 2.45 7.32 2.69
N GLY A 135 1.62 8.02 3.46
CA GLY A 135 0.84 9.16 2.95
C GLY A 135 1.71 10.29 2.42
N GLY A 136 2.83 10.59 3.12
CA GLY A 136 3.79 11.60 2.71
C GLY A 136 4.47 11.28 1.39
N GLY A 137 4.84 10.02 1.16
CA GLY A 137 5.43 9.60 -0.11
C GLY A 137 4.43 9.65 -1.26
N ILE A 138 3.18 9.25 -1.04
CA ILE A 138 2.10 9.37 -2.03
C ILE A 138 1.84 10.85 -2.34
N PHE A 139 1.65 11.68 -1.31
CA PHE A 139 1.41 13.10 -1.44
C PHE A 139 2.52 13.78 -2.26
N LEU A 140 3.77 13.55 -1.89
CA LEU A 140 4.91 14.18 -2.55
C LEU A 140 5.07 13.68 -3.99
N SER A 141 4.82 12.39 -4.27
CA SER A 141 4.84 11.88 -5.64
C SER A 141 3.76 12.52 -6.52
N GLY A 142 2.57 12.78 -5.97
CA GLY A 142 1.49 13.47 -6.68
C GLY A 142 1.83 14.91 -7.07
N VAL A 143 2.62 15.60 -6.25
CA VAL A 143 3.11 16.96 -6.54
C VAL A 143 4.31 16.93 -7.48
N ALA A 144 5.29 16.08 -7.19
CA ALA A 144 6.58 16.10 -7.87
C ALA A 144 6.54 15.48 -9.27
N ILE A 145 5.81 14.38 -9.45
CA ILE A 145 5.83 13.65 -10.72
C ILE A 145 5.29 14.51 -11.88
N PRO A 146 4.12 15.17 -11.80
CA PRO A 146 3.65 16.02 -12.90
C PRO A 146 4.64 17.11 -13.28
N ALA A 147 5.28 17.75 -12.30
CA ALA A 147 6.28 18.80 -12.54
C ALA A 147 7.58 18.27 -13.17
N LEU A 148 7.93 17.02 -12.93
CA LEU A 148 9.13 16.37 -13.48
C LEU A 148 8.87 15.76 -14.86
N LEU A 149 7.63 15.36 -15.15
CA LEU A 149 7.26 14.75 -16.42
C LEU A 149 7.50 15.68 -17.62
N ASP A 150 7.39 16.99 -17.44
CA ASP A 150 7.76 17.96 -18.48
C ASP A 150 9.22 17.86 -18.94
N GLN A 151 10.09 17.24 -18.11
CA GLN A 151 11.49 16.97 -18.42
C GLN A 151 11.74 15.54 -18.92
N GLY A 152 10.68 14.74 -19.08
CA GLY A 152 10.69 13.36 -19.55
C GLY A 152 10.78 12.30 -18.45
N LEU A 153 10.50 11.05 -18.84
CA LEU A 153 10.41 9.90 -17.92
C LEU A 153 11.70 9.63 -17.14
N THR A 154 12.87 9.71 -17.79
CA THR A 154 14.16 9.50 -17.13
C THR A 154 14.40 10.54 -16.04
N ALA A 155 14.17 11.83 -16.34
CA ALA A 155 14.29 12.91 -15.37
C ALA A 155 13.33 12.73 -14.19
N THR A 156 12.13 12.25 -14.46
CA THR A 156 11.12 11.95 -13.43
C THR A 156 11.62 10.86 -12.47
N TRP A 157 12.14 9.75 -13.00
CA TRP A 157 12.71 8.69 -12.15
C TRP A 157 13.94 9.15 -11.36
N ILE A 158 14.81 9.97 -11.94
CA ILE A 158 15.95 10.57 -11.24
C ILE A 158 15.46 11.46 -10.10
N GLY A 159 14.45 12.32 -10.35
CA GLY A 159 13.88 13.19 -9.33
C GLY A 159 13.25 12.41 -8.17
N VAL A 160 12.46 11.38 -8.47
CA VAL A 160 11.89 10.47 -7.45
C VAL A 160 12.99 9.75 -6.69
N SER A 161 14.06 9.33 -7.37
CA SER A 161 15.22 8.68 -6.73
C SER A 161 15.98 9.64 -5.80
N ALA A 162 16.11 10.91 -6.18
CA ALA A 162 16.75 11.93 -5.35
C ALA A 162 15.97 12.20 -4.06
N ILE A 163 14.63 12.30 -4.16
CA ILE A 163 13.74 12.40 -3.00
C ILE A 163 13.89 11.14 -2.12
N GLY A 164 13.90 9.96 -2.75
CA GLY A 164 14.11 8.69 -2.08
C GLY A 164 15.46 8.62 -1.36
N ALA A 165 16.53 9.11 -1.98
CA ALA A 165 17.88 9.14 -1.39
C ALA A 165 17.93 9.96 -0.10
N GLY A 166 17.26 11.12 -0.06
CA GLY A 166 17.16 11.93 1.15
C GLY A 166 16.45 11.18 2.28
N ALA A 167 15.35 10.51 1.97
CA ALA A 167 14.60 9.72 2.95
C ALA A 167 15.36 8.45 3.38
N VAL A 168 16.13 7.81 2.47
CA VAL A 168 17.04 6.69 2.81
C VAL A 168 18.13 7.18 3.76
N ALA A 169 18.78 8.32 3.49
CA ALA A 169 19.81 8.89 4.36
C ALA A 169 19.26 9.13 5.79
N LEU A 170 18.04 9.71 5.88
CA LEU A 170 17.35 9.89 7.16
C LEU A 170 17.03 8.55 7.84
N GLY A 171 16.59 7.55 7.07
CA GLY A 171 16.33 6.20 7.59
C GLY A 171 17.59 5.52 8.11
N LEU A 172 18.69 5.59 7.36
CA LEU A 172 19.98 5.03 7.77
C LEU A 172 20.54 5.70 9.01
N TRP A 173 20.38 7.03 9.12
CA TRP A 173 20.72 7.77 10.32
C TRP A 173 19.87 7.31 11.52
N ALA A 174 18.57 7.20 11.35
CA ALA A 174 17.66 6.74 12.41
C ALA A 174 17.93 5.29 12.87
N TYR A 175 18.51 4.46 11.99
CA TYR A 175 18.95 3.10 12.31
C TYR A 175 20.49 3.02 12.52
N ALA A 176 21.15 4.13 12.88
CA ALA A 176 22.56 4.12 13.20
C ALA A 176 22.87 3.37 14.51
N ASP A 177 22.02 3.54 15.51
CA ASP A 177 22.14 2.85 16.78
C ASP A 177 21.59 1.43 16.73
N PRO A 178 22.07 0.52 17.59
CA PRO A 178 21.53 -0.83 17.71
C PRO A 178 20.01 -0.79 18.07
N ILE A 179 19.22 -1.56 17.34
CA ILE A 179 17.81 -1.76 17.68
C ILE A 179 17.76 -2.82 18.78
N PRO A 180 17.04 -2.59 19.90
CA PRO A 180 16.84 -3.62 20.92
C PRO A 180 16.28 -4.90 20.26
N GLU A 181 16.95 -6.02 20.48
CA GLU A 181 16.49 -7.29 19.90
C GLU A 181 15.10 -7.65 20.44
N ALA A 182 14.28 -8.20 19.54
CA ALA A 182 13.04 -8.82 19.99
C ALA A 182 13.41 -10.05 20.84
N ALA A 183 12.71 -10.25 21.94
CA ALA A 183 12.76 -11.53 22.64
C ALA A 183 12.55 -12.68 21.66
N ALA A 184 13.27 -13.80 21.87
CA ALA A 184 13.05 -15.00 21.07
C ALA A 184 11.55 -15.32 21.06
N PRO A 185 11.00 -15.76 19.92
CA PRO A 185 9.60 -16.12 19.88
C PRO A 185 9.36 -17.23 20.92
N GLU A 186 8.63 -16.91 21.97
CA GLU A 186 8.05 -17.93 22.83
C GLU A 186 7.17 -18.83 21.97
N ALA A 187 7.08 -20.13 22.31
CA ALA A 187 6.23 -21.06 21.60
C ALA A 187 4.81 -20.48 21.54
N GLU A 188 4.39 -20.08 20.33
CA GLU A 188 3.11 -19.39 20.15
C GLU A 188 1.97 -20.34 20.57
N PRO A 189 1.07 -19.93 21.48
CA PRO A 189 -0.03 -20.77 21.91
C PRO A 189 -0.91 -21.17 20.73
N SER A 190 -1.38 -22.42 20.72
CA SER A 190 -2.33 -22.88 19.70
C SER A 190 -3.64 -22.11 19.86
N LEU A 191 -4.18 -21.58 18.76
CA LEU A 191 -5.48 -20.90 18.79
C LEU A 191 -6.59 -21.92 19.09
N PRO A 192 -7.47 -21.66 20.06
CA PRO A 192 -8.63 -22.50 20.31
C PRO A 192 -9.54 -22.60 19.06
N SER A 193 -10.15 -23.77 18.82
CA SER A 193 -10.98 -24.04 17.65
C SER A 193 -12.05 -22.97 17.31
N PRO A 194 -12.79 -22.41 18.29
CA PRO A 194 -13.79 -21.37 17.98
C PRO A 194 -13.20 -20.09 17.45
N LEU A 195 -11.95 -19.75 17.79
CA LEU A 195 -11.28 -18.53 17.31
C LEU A 195 -10.77 -18.65 15.87
N TRP A 196 -10.64 -19.85 15.33
CA TRP A 196 -10.25 -20.08 13.92
C TRP A 196 -11.26 -19.49 12.94
N ALA A 197 -12.56 -19.64 13.19
CA ALA A 197 -13.61 -19.07 12.34
C ALA A 197 -13.55 -17.55 12.29
N ILE A 198 -13.22 -16.90 13.42
CA ILE A 198 -13.05 -15.44 13.48
C ILE A 198 -11.77 -15.04 12.75
N THR A 199 -10.68 -15.79 12.91
CA THR A 199 -9.42 -15.55 12.18
C THR A 199 -9.64 -15.61 10.67
N ILE A 200 -10.38 -16.61 10.16
CA ILE A 200 -10.71 -16.72 8.73
C ILE A 200 -11.51 -15.51 8.25
N ARG A 201 -12.51 -15.05 9.01
CA ARG A 201 -13.31 -13.87 8.65
C ARG A 201 -12.46 -12.59 8.61
N LEU A 202 -11.59 -12.40 9.58
CA LEU A 202 -10.66 -11.26 9.58
C LEU A 202 -9.66 -11.34 8.42
N ALA A 203 -9.12 -12.50 8.12
CA ALA A 203 -8.23 -12.71 6.97
C ALA A 203 -8.96 -12.49 5.63
N ALA A 204 -10.22 -12.91 5.52
CA ALA A 204 -11.06 -12.65 4.36
C ALA A 204 -11.35 -11.14 4.21
N ALA A 205 -11.69 -10.44 5.30
CA ALA A 205 -11.88 -8.99 5.28
C ALA A 205 -10.58 -8.27 4.87
N GLN A 206 -9.42 -8.67 5.39
CA GLN A 206 -8.12 -8.14 4.98
C GLN A 206 -7.83 -8.38 3.49
N SER A 207 -8.13 -9.58 2.97
CA SER A 207 -7.92 -9.91 1.56
C SER A 207 -8.82 -9.09 0.64
N LEU A 208 -10.10 -8.95 1.00
CA LEU A 208 -11.06 -8.11 0.27
C LEU A 208 -10.66 -6.64 0.29
N PHE A 209 -10.13 -6.16 1.42
CA PHE A 209 -9.59 -4.82 1.53
C PHE A 209 -8.45 -4.57 0.54
N VAL A 210 -7.43 -5.43 0.52
CA VAL A 210 -6.26 -5.21 -0.34
C VAL A 210 -6.59 -5.42 -1.82
N ILE A 211 -7.50 -6.34 -2.17
CA ILE A 211 -8.01 -6.52 -3.53
C ILE A 211 -8.81 -5.29 -3.96
N GLY A 212 -9.72 -4.82 -3.10
CA GLY A 212 -10.55 -3.65 -3.38
C GLY A 212 -9.79 -2.34 -3.54
N LEU A 213 -8.54 -2.26 -3.05
CA LEU A 213 -7.67 -1.09 -3.26
C LEU A 213 -6.98 -1.06 -4.62
N ILE A 214 -6.88 -2.19 -5.32
CA ILE A 214 -6.12 -2.29 -6.58
C ILE A 214 -6.58 -1.26 -7.61
N PRO A 215 -7.89 -1.00 -7.82
CA PRO A 215 -8.38 0.01 -8.75
C PRO A 215 -7.73 1.39 -8.52
N HIS A 216 -7.70 1.88 -7.29
CA HIS A 216 -7.09 3.18 -6.99
C HIS A 216 -5.56 3.14 -7.01
N THR A 217 -4.96 2.05 -6.64
CA THR A 217 -3.49 1.99 -6.54
C THR A 217 -2.79 1.77 -7.87
N ILE A 218 -3.49 1.27 -8.89
CA ILE A 218 -2.93 1.03 -10.23
C ILE A 218 -3.64 1.89 -11.28
N PHE A 219 -4.99 1.95 -11.27
CA PHE A 219 -5.77 2.48 -12.38
C PHE A 219 -6.32 3.89 -12.14
N TRP A 220 -6.25 4.45 -10.92
CA TRP A 220 -6.93 5.71 -10.59
C TRP A 220 -6.44 6.90 -11.41
N VAL A 221 -5.14 7.11 -11.47
CA VAL A 221 -4.55 8.22 -12.23
C VAL A 221 -4.75 8.01 -13.72
N ASP A 222 -4.60 6.78 -14.20
CA ASP A 222 -4.85 6.38 -15.57
C ASP A 222 -6.32 6.59 -15.98
N TYR A 223 -7.26 6.25 -15.10
CA TYR A 223 -8.68 6.53 -15.31
C TYR A 223 -8.98 8.03 -15.44
N ILE A 224 -8.38 8.87 -14.59
CA ILE A 224 -8.58 10.33 -14.66
C ILE A 224 -8.00 10.88 -15.96
N ILE A 225 -6.79 10.50 -16.33
CA ILE A 225 -6.10 11.08 -17.49
C ILE A 225 -6.65 10.48 -18.79
N ARG A 226 -6.60 9.16 -18.95
CA ARG A 226 -6.97 8.48 -20.19
C ARG A 226 -8.46 8.15 -20.28
N GLY A 227 -9.07 7.74 -19.17
CA GLY A 227 -10.49 7.37 -19.13
C GLY A 227 -11.43 8.58 -19.16
N LEU A 228 -11.06 9.66 -18.49
CA LEU A 228 -11.86 10.90 -18.41
C LEU A 228 -11.28 12.06 -19.22
N HIS A 229 -10.17 11.86 -19.93
CA HIS A 229 -9.50 12.86 -20.76
C HIS A 229 -9.08 14.14 -20.01
N HIS A 230 -8.68 14.00 -18.75
CA HIS A 230 -8.11 15.10 -17.98
C HIS A 230 -6.59 15.21 -18.19
N THR A 231 -6.02 16.36 -17.83
CA THR A 231 -4.58 16.60 -17.93
C THR A 231 -3.78 15.81 -16.88
N VAL A 232 -2.49 15.62 -17.14
CA VAL A 232 -1.53 15.02 -16.20
C VAL A 232 -1.52 15.76 -14.86
N THR A 233 -1.62 17.10 -14.90
CA THR A 233 -1.71 17.94 -13.70
C THR A 233 -2.93 17.60 -12.85
N ILE A 234 -4.11 17.41 -13.46
CA ILE A 234 -5.32 17.01 -12.74
C ILE A 234 -5.15 15.61 -12.13
N GLY A 235 -4.58 14.65 -12.88
CA GLY A 235 -4.24 13.33 -12.36
C GLY A 235 -3.32 13.41 -11.14
N GLY A 236 -2.29 14.26 -11.19
CA GLY A 236 -1.38 14.53 -10.07
C GLY A 236 -2.07 15.14 -8.85
N ILE A 237 -2.99 16.10 -9.06
CA ILE A 237 -3.81 16.67 -7.97
C ILE A 237 -4.61 15.56 -7.27
N HIS A 238 -5.28 14.70 -8.01
CA HIS A 238 -6.05 13.61 -7.44
C HIS A 238 -5.17 12.60 -6.70
N TRP A 239 -3.95 12.35 -7.18
CA TRP A 239 -2.98 11.50 -6.47
C TRP A 239 -2.46 12.17 -5.20
N THR A 240 -2.25 13.47 -5.22
CA THR A 240 -1.91 14.29 -4.04
C THR A 240 -3.02 14.23 -2.99
N LEU A 241 -4.29 14.36 -3.41
CA LEU A 241 -5.46 14.23 -2.53
C LEU A 241 -5.57 12.82 -1.93
N PHE A 242 -5.26 11.78 -2.72
CA PHE A 242 -5.19 10.41 -2.22
C PHE A 242 -4.09 10.27 -1.14
N GLY A 243 -2.92 10.87 -1.34
CA GLY A 243 -1.85 10.95 -0.35
C GLY A 243 -2.25 11.73 0.90
N LEU A 244 -2.97 12.83 0.76
CA LEU A 244 -3.52 13.61 1.88
C LEU A 244 -4.51 12.78 2.69
N GLY A 245 -5.41 12.06 2.02
CA GLY A 245 -6.29 11.08 2.67
C GLY A 245 -5.50 10.05 3.48
N ALA A 246 -4.40 9.52 2.93
CA ALA A 246 -3.56 8.53 3.61
C ALA A 246 -2.84 9.12 4.85
N LEU A 247 -2.45 10.39 4.81
CA LEU A 247 -1.85 11.09 5.95
C LEU A 247 -2.80 11.19 7.14
N ILE A 248 -4.06 11.51 6.90
CA ILE A 248 -5.05 11.77 7.97
C ILE A 248 -5.90 10.55 8.32
N GLY A 249 -5.99 9.56 7.42
CA GLY A 249 -6.96 8.46 7.50
C GLY A 249 -6.82 7.62 8.76
N THR A 250 -5.60 7.28 9.17
CA THR A 250 -5.37 6.47 10.38
C THR A 250 -5.88 7.19 11.63
N ALA A 251 -5.57 8.49 11.77
CA ALA A 251 -6.02 9.27 12.92
C ALA A 251 -7.53 9.52 12.92
N LEU A 252 -8.10 9.76 11.74
CA LEU A 252 -9.53 9.99 11.58
C LEU A 252 -10.34 8.76 11.97
N TRP A 253 -10.03 7.61 11.34
CA TRP A 253 -10.74 6.36 11.58
C TRP A 253 -10.48 5.79 12.98
N GLY A 254 -9.25 5.97 13.52
CA GLY A 254 -8.92 5.57 14.88
C GLY A 254 -9.79 6.31 15.90
N ARG A 255 -9.83 7.65 15.84
CA ARG A 255 -10.68 8.46 16.73
C ARG A 255 -12.17 8.13 16.62
N LEU A 256 -12.63 7.88 15.40
CA LEU A 256 -14.01 7.47 15.18
C LEU A 256 -14.28 6.11 15.84
N ALA A 257 -13.38 5.14 15.66
CA ALA A 257 -13.52 3.81 16.25
C ALA A 257 -13.49 3.84 17.80
N ASP A 258 -12.73 4.76 18.40
CA ASP A 258 -12.73 4.95 19.86
C ASP A 258 -14.11 5.37 20.38
N GLN A 259 -14.89 6.11 19.57
CA GLN A 259 -16.23 6.60 19.95
C GLN A 259 -17.35 5.59 19.68
N ILE A 260 -17.30 4.90 18.52
CA ILE A 260 -18.39 4.03 18.05
C ILE A 260 -18.07 2.53 18.11
N GLY A 261 -16.85 2.19 18.53
CA GLY A 261 -16.32 0.83 18.56
C GLY A 261 -15.73 0.34 17.25
N PHE A 262 -14.72 -0.55 17.33
CA PHE A 262 -13.99 -1.06 16.16
C PHE A 262 -14.88 -1.79 15.14
N ARG A 263 -15.88 -2.54 15.58
CA ARG A 263 -16.80 -3.25 14.68
C ARG A 263 -17.59 -2.29 13.80
N THR A 264 -18.21 -1.28 14.40
CA THR A 264 -18.98 -0.26 13.65
C THR A 264 -18.05 0.57 12.77
N GLY A 265 -16.87 0.93 13.27
CA GLY A 265 -15.83 1.61 12.52
C GLY A 265 -15.42 0.84 11.27
N LEU A 266 -15.21 -0.49 11.38
CA LEU A 266 -14.89 -1.35 10.24
C LEU A 266 -16.00 -1.37 9.18
N ILE A 267 -17.25 -1.51 9.59
CA ILE A 267 -18.38 -1.48 8.67
C ILE A 267 -18.42 -0.13 7.93
N LEU A 268 -18.25 0.97 8.64
CA LEU A 268 -18.28 2.31 8.05
C LEU A 268 -17.10 2.57 7.11
N VAL A 269 -15.86 2.19 7.49
CA VAL A 269 -14.70 2.39 6.61
C VAL A 269 -14.82 1.56 5.34
N PHE A 270 -15.22 0.30 5.42
CA PHE A 270 -15.42 -0.53 4.25
C PHE A 270 -16.54 0.01 3.34
N THR A 271 -17.64 0.45 3.93
CA THR A 271 -18.76 1.05 3.18
C THR A 271 -18.33 2.35 2.49
N SER A 272 -17.59 3.23 3.18
CA SER A 272 -17.10 4.47 2.59
C SER A 272 -16.11 4.20 1.45
N LEU A 273 -15.23 3.20 1.60
CA LEU A 273 -14.32 2.78 0.53
C LEU A 273 -15.09 2.19 -0.67
N ALA A 274 -16.13 1.39 -0.43
CA ALA A 274 -16.97 0.85 -1.50
C ALA A 274 -17.66 1.97 -2.31
N ILE A 275 -18.24 2.95 -1.61
CA ILE A 275 -18.86 4.12 -2.23
C ILE A 275 -17.80 4.96 -2.97
N GLY A 276 -16.64 5.21 -2.33
CA GLY A 276 -15.54 5.96 -2.94
C GLY A 276 -15.01 5.34 -4.23
N LEU A 277 -15.05 4.01 -4.34
CA LEU A 277 -14.65 3.28 -5.55
C LEU A 277 -15.68 3.39 -6.68
N ILE A 278 -16.97 3.24 -6.38
CA ILE A 278 -17.99 3.14 -7.44
C ILE A 278 -18.52 4.52 -7.88
N ALA A 279 -18.59 5.49 -6.98
CA ALA A 279 -19.18 6.79 -7.26
C ALA A 279 -18.54 7.54 -8.45
N PRO A 280 -17.19 7.56 -8.62
CA PRO A 280 -16.54 8.20 -9.76
C PRO A 280 -16.90 7.59 -11.11
N VAL A 281 -17.22 6.30 -11.13
CA VAL A 281 -17.58 5.57 -12.36
C VAL A 281 -19.02 5.83 -12.74
N VAL A 282 -19.92 5.91 -11.75
CA VAL A 282 -21.36 6.19 -11.98
C VAL A 282 -21.56 7.67 -12.33
N HIS A 283 -20.81 8.56 -11.68
CA HIS A 283 -20.99 10.00 -11.87
C HIS A 283 -19.64 10.76 -11.77
N PRO A 284 -18.89 10.84 -12.89
CA PRO A 284 -17.51 11.33 -12.90
C PRO A 284 -17.43 12.87 -12.90
N VAL A 285 -18.05 13.52 -11.90
CA VAL A 285 -17.93 14.98 -11.72
C VAL A 285 -16.78 15.28 -10.74
N MET A 286 -16.14 16.43 -10.92
CA MET A 286 -14.94 16.84 -10.19
C MET A 286 -15.09 16.68 -8.65
N GLY A 287 -16.23 17.09 -8.10
CA GLY A 287 -16.49 16.96 -6.65
C GLY A 287 -16.46 15.50 -6.16
N ILE A 288 -17.01 14.58 -6.95
CA ILE A 288 -16.99 13.14 -6.64
C ILE A 288 -15.59 12.55 -6.81
N LEU A 289 -14.84 12.96 -7.83
CA LEU A 289 -13.45 12.56 -8.02
C LEU A 289 -12.58 13.00 -6.84
N ILE A 290 -12.73 14.24 -6.37
CA ILE A 290 -12.04 14.77 -5.18
C ILE A 290 -12.42 13.95 -3.93
N ALA A 291 -13.71 13.74 -3.69
CA ALA A 291 -14.20 12.97 -2.57
C ALA A 291 -13.68 11.53 -2.59
N SER A 292 -13.69 10.87 -3.75
CA SER A 292 -13.13 9.53 -3.96
C SER A 292 -11.65 9.48 -3.60
N SER A 293 -10.85 10.42 -4.13
CA SER A 293 -9.41 10.48 -3.83
C SER A 293 -9.14 10.57 -2.34
N LEU A 294 -9.87 11.42 -1.61
CA LEU A 294 -9.71 11.59 -0.17
C LEU A 294 -10.20 10.37 0.63
N ILE A 295 -11.39 9.86 0.29
CA ILE A 295 -12.02 8.74 1.01
C ILE A 295 -11.21 7.45 0.81
N VAL A 296 -10.86 7.12 -0.45
CA VAL A 296 -10.07 5.92 -0.71
C VAL A 296 -8.62 6.11 -0.28
N GLY A 297 -8.11 7.34 -0.35
CA GLY A 297 -6.83 7.70 0.24
C GLY A 297 -6.75 7.40 1.74
N ALA A 298 -7.83 7.64 2.49
CA ALA A 298 -7.89 7.38 3.93
C ALA A 298 -7.86 5.88 4.32
N GLN A 299 -7.62 5.00 3.37
CA GLN A 299 -7.55 3.55 3.49
C GLN A 299 -6.57 3.00 4.58
N PRO A 300 -5.47 3.67 4.99
CA PRO A 300 -4.64 3.13 6.08
C PRO A 300 -5.41 3.00 7.41
N GLY A 301 -6.48 3.79 7.58
CA GLY A 301 -7.40 3.66 8.69
C GLY A 301 -8.10 2.30 8.75
N CYS A 302 -8.45 1.68 7.62
CA CYS A 302 -9.03 0.34 7.59
C CYS A 302 -8.07 -0.70 8.17
N SER A 303 -6.79 -0.66 7.80
CA SER A 303 -5.76 -1.54 8.37
C SER A 303 -5.60 -1.32 9.88
N ALA A 304 -5.65 -0.07 10.34
CA ALA A 304 -5.59 0.25 11.76
C ALA A 304 -6.80 -0.32 12.52
N LEU A 305 -7.99 -0.21 11.96
CA LEU A 305 -9.22 -0.75 12.57
C LEU A 305 -9.23 -2.29 12.57
N LEU A 306 -8.76 -2.94 11.50
CA LEU A 306 -8.60 -4.41 11.46
C LEU A 306 -7.62 -4.88 12.52
N SER A 307 -6.48 -4.19 12.67
CA SER A 307 -5.49 -4.47 13.72
C SER A 307 -6.09 -4.29 15.12
N GLY A 308 -6.76 -3.16 15.38
CA GLY A 308 -7.40 -2.87 16.65
C GLY A 308 -8.51 -3.88 17.01
N ARG A 309 -9.32 -4.28 16.01
CA ARG A 309 -10.35 -5.33 16.23
C ARG A 309 -9.72 -6.69 16.51
N THR A 310 -8.64 -7.04 15.84
CA THR A 310 -7.89 -8.27 16.10
C THR A 310 -7.34 -8.28 17.52
N GLN A 311 -6.74 -7.18 17.96
CA GLN A 311 -6.23 -7.04 19.32
C GLN A 311 -7.35 -7.14 20.37
N GLN A 312 -8.51 -6.53 20.12
CA GLN A 312 -9.67 -6.57 21.03
C GLN A 312 -10.20 -8.00 21.22
N ILE A 313 -10.18 -8.82 20.16
CA ILE A 313 -10.72 -10.20 20.19
C ILE A 313 -9.70 -11.19 20.74
N PHE A 314 -8.43 -11.09 20.36
CA PHE A 314 -7.41 -12.11 20.62
C PHE A 314 -6.45 -11.73 21.76
N GLY A 315 -6.51 -10.48 22.24
CA GLY A 315 -5.55 -9.96 23.21
C GLY A 315 -4.15 -9.80 22.62
N ASN A 316 -3.20 -9.34 23.46
CA ASN A 316 -1.83 -9.08 23.03
C ASN A 316 -1.05 -10.36 22.68
N GLU A 317 -1.32 -11.46 23.37
CA GLU A 317 -0.56 -12.71 23.22
C GLU A 317 -0.75 -13.37 21.86
N SER A 318 -1.99 -13.40 21.35
CA SER A 318 -2.32 -14.10 20.09
C SER A 318 -2.38 -13.14 18.88
N MET A 319 -2.35 -11.83 19.11
CA MET A 319 -2.52 -10.83 18.05
C MET A 319 -1.47 -10.97 16.95
N SER A 320 -0.19 -11.11 17.28
CA SER A 320 0.90 -11.18 16.30
C SER A 320 0.76 -12.38 15.37
N LYS A 321 0.32 -13.52 15.91
CA LYS A 321 0.05 -14.73 15.12
C LYS A 321 -1.10 -14.56 14.16
N VAL A 322 -2.24 -14.04 14.65
CA VAL A 322 -3.42 -13.81 13.81
C VAL A 322 -3.11 -12.77 12.74
N TRP A 323 -2.46 -11.67 13.11
CA TRP A 323 -2.06 -10.62 12.17
C TRP A 323 -1.12 -11.14 11.08
N ARG A 324 -0.16 -11.99 11.42
CA ARG A 324 0.71 -12.66 10.44
C ARG A 324 -0.08 -13.48 9.43
N HIS A 325 -1.04 -14.29 9.87
CA HIS A 325 -1.91 -15.06 8.97
C HIS A 325 -2.76 -14.14 8.08
N MET A 326 -3.37 -13.10 8.65
CA MET A 326 -4.14 -12.11 7.90
C MET A 326 -3.28 -11.42 6.83
N THR A 327 -2.07 -10.99 7.19
CA THR A 327 -1.14 -10.33 6.26
C THR A 327 -0.71 -11.27 5.14
N LEU A 328 -0.39 -12.52 5.45
CA LEU A 328 0.03 -13.50 4.46
C LEU A 328 -1.11 -13.81 3.47
N ILE A 329 -2.30 -14.13 3.98
CA ILE A 329 -3.48 -14.42 3.15
C ILE A 329 -3.86 -13.19 2.32
N GLY A 330 -3.85 -12.00 2.92
CA GLY A 330 -4.07 -10.74 2.23
C GLY A 330 -3.06 -10.48 1.11
N SER A 331 -1.78 -10.76 1.35
CA SER A 331 -0.72 -10.58 0.35
C SER A 331 -0.88 -11.53 -0.85
N ILE A 332 -1.31 -12.78 -0.61
CA ILE A 332 -1.65 -13.72 -1.67
C ILE A 332 -2.83 -13.17 -2.49
N GLY A 333 -3.91 -12.75 -1.81
CA GLY A 333 -5.08 -12.15 -2.46
C GLY A 333 -4.72 -10.92 -3.28
N GLN A 334 -3.84 -10.06 -2.76
CA GLN A 334 -3.37 -8.85 -3.44
C GLN A 334 -2.55 -9.18 -4.69
N GLY A 335 -1.63 -10.14 -4.63
CA GLY A 335 -0.82 -10.54 -5.78
C GLY A 335 -1.67 -11.16 -6.90
N ILE A 336 -2.53 -12.11 -6.56
CA ILE A 336 -3.47 -12.75 -7.50
C ILE A 336 -4.47 -11.73 -8.04
N GLY A 337 -5.08 -10.93 -7.15
CA GLY A 337 -6.05 -9.91 -7.53
C GLY A 337 -5.46 -8.85 -8.45
N GLY A 338 -4.20 -8.44 -8.21
CA GLY A 338 -3.49 -7.52 -9.08
C GLY A 338 -3.33 -8.04 -10.50
N TYR A 339 -2.86 -9.27 -10.62
CA TYR A 339 -2.73 -9.92 -11.93
C TYR A 339 -4.08 -10.08 -12.64
N LEU A 340 -5.10 -10.59 -11.95
CA LEU A 340 -6.41 -10.84 -12.54
C LEU A 340 -7.13 -9.56 -12.97
N LEU A 341 -7.04 -8.47 -12.18
CA LEU A 341 -7.65 -7.20 -12.54
C LEU A 341 -6.94 -6.54 -13.73
N VAL A 342 -5.61 -6.67 -13.84
CA VAL A 342 -4.89 -6.21 -15.03
C VAL A 342 -5.28 -7.03 -16.26
N ALA A 343 -5.34 -8.36 -16.15
CA ALA A 343 -5.80 -9.23 -17.25
C ALA A 343 -7.23 -8.92 -17.68
N LEU A 344 -8.13 -8.64 -16.72
CA LEU A 344 -9.50 -8.21 -17.02
C LEU A 344 -9.52 -6.85 -17.74
N PHE A 345 -8.70 -5.90 -17.30
CA PHE A 345 -8.60 -4.60 -17.96
C PHE A 345 -8.06 -4.74 -19.39
N ASP A 346 -7.04 -5.55 -19.57
CA ASP A 346 -6.47 -5.85 -20.89
C ASP A 346 -7.52 -6.44 -21.85
N ALA A 347 -8.31 -7.40 -21.35
CA ALA A 347 -9.36 -8.06 -22.13
C ALA A 347 -10.56 -7.16 -22.45
N THR A 348 -10.88 -6.20 -21.58
CA THR A 348 -12.16 -5.44 -21.66
C THR A 348 -11.99 -3.95 -21.94
N GLY A 349 -10.84 -3.36 -21.64
CA GLY A 349 -10.60 -1.91 -21.65
C GLY A 349 -11.47 -1.14 -20.63
N SER A 350 -12.16 -1.84 -19.74
CA SER A 350 -13.22 -1.26 -18.92
C SER A 350 -12.75 -0.86 -17.51
N TYR A 351 -12.53 0.43 -17.29
CA TYR A 351 -12.35 0.97 -15.92
C TYR A 351 -13.56 0.66 -15.04
N ALA A 352 -14.78 0.74 -15.59
CA ALA A 352 -16.00 0.48 -14.83
C ALA A 352 -16.00 -0.92 -14.20
N ALA A 353 -15.59 -1.95 -14.96
CA ALA A 353 -15.50 -3.32 -14.45
C ALA A 353 -14.50 -3.43 -13.30
N ILE A 354 -13.32 -2.79 -13.42
CA ILE A 354 -12.28 -2.81 -12.40
C ILE A 354 -12.73 -2.15 -11.11
N PHE A 355 -13.31 -0.96 -11.19
CA PHE A 355 -13.80 -0.21 -10.03
C PHE A 355 -15.02 -0.88 -9.38
N LEU A 356 -15.91 -1.49 -10.18
CA LEU A 356 -17.06 -2.26 -9.67
C LEU A 356 -16.59 -3.46 -8.84
N ILE A 357 -15.61 -4.24 -9.34
CA ILE A 357 -15.05 -5.39 -8.60
C ILE A 357 -14.40 -4.91 -7.29
N GLY A 358 -13.64 -3.82 -7.33
CA GLY A 358 -13.07 -3.22 -6.13
C GLY A 358 -14.12 -2.80 -5.12
N SER A 359 -15.20 -2.14 -5.59
CA SER A 359 -16.33 -1.74 -4.75
C SER A 359 -17.06 -2.95 -4.14
N MET A 360 -17.31 -4.00 -4.92
CA MET A 360 -17.93 -5.23 -4.43
C MET A 360 -17.04 -5.93 -3.38
N ALA A 361 -15.72 -5.94 -3.58
CA ALA A 361 -14.80 -6.47 -2.59
C ALA A 361 -14.90 -5.70 -1.27
N MET A 362 -14.93 -4.37 -1.30
CA MET A 362 -15.10 -3.54 -0.11
C MET A 362 -16.47 -3.75 0.55
N ALA A 363 -17.55 -3.79 -0.23
CA ALA A 363 -18.90 -4.06 0.29
C ALA A 363 -18.97 -5.44 0.97
N SER A 364 -18.36 -6.47 0.39
CA SER A 364 -18.23 -7.79 0.99
C SER A 364 -17.42 -7.76 2.29
N GLY A 365 -16.35 -6.95 2.35
CA GLY A 365 -15.58 -6.69 3.57
C GLY A 365 -16.42 -6.07 4.68
N ALA A 366 -17.32 -5.13 4.36
CA ALA A 366 -18.27 -4.57 5.31
C ALA A 366 -19.24 -5.64 5.85
N LEU A 367 -19.79 -6.47 4.98
CA LEU A 367 -20.69 -7.57 5.37
C LEU A 367 -20.00 -8.58 6.28
N ILE A 368 -18.79 -9.00 5.93
CA ILE A 368 -17.99 -9.92 6.76
C ILE A 368 -17.71 -9.27 8.12
N SER A 369 -17.30 -8.00 8.15
CA SER A 369 -17.01 -7.28 9.39
C SER A 369 -18.24 -7.20 10.31
N ALA A 370 -19.45 -7.12 9.74
CA ALA A 370 -20.71 -7.16 10.50
C ALA A 370 -20.95 -8.52 11.19
N THR A 371 -20.37 -9.62 10.69
CA THR A 371 -20.50 -10.97 11.28
C THR A 371 -19.48 -11.26 12.37
N ILE A 372 -18.44 -10.43 12.52
CA ILE A 372 -17.40 -10.59 13.54
C ILE A 372 -17.92 -9.97 14.85
N ARG A 373 -18.51 -10.83 15.68
CA ARG A 373 -19.07 -10.44 17.01
C ARG A 373 -18.02 -10.53 18.10
#